data_cfa8fcebc64ee74a38451eb703c33800
#
_entry.id   cfa8fcebc64ee74a38451eb703c33800
#
_cell.length_a   1.000
_cell.length_b   1.000
_cell.length_c   1.000
_cell.angle_alpha   90.00
_cell.angle_beta   90.00
_cell.angle_gamma   90.00
#
_symmetry.space_group_name_H-M   'P 1'
#
loop_
_entity.id
_entity.type
_entity.pdbx_description
1 polymer ?
#
loop_
_entity_poly.entity_id
_entity_poly.type
_entity_poly.pdbx_seq_one_letter_code
_entity_poly.pdbx_strand_id
1 'polypeptide(L)'
;MQIYKLLSALLDYPNQDLVEHLPELREFVVQNQEIDHTEREALQNFLIHLQSMPITEVQAEYVKTFDMTAEHSLHLTHHLFGDDKNRGPALIDLGELYKDYGVEVVTNELPDYLPLILEFTAYL
;
A
#
# COMPACT_ATOMS: atom_id res chain seq x y z
N MET A 1 6.70 -13.08 0.20
CA MET A 1 7.40 -11.82 -0.13
C MET A 1 6.77 -11.13 -1.31
N GLN A 2 6.45 -11.85 -2.37
CA GLN A 2 5.80 -11.24 -3.55
C GLN A 2 4.41 -10.66 -3.24
N ILE A 3 3.67 -11.27 -2.31
CA ILE A 3 2.34 -10.76 -1.93
C ILE A 3 2.45 -9.36 -1.28
N TYR A 4 3.47 -9.12 -0.47
CA TYR A 4 3.66 -7.81 0.16
C TYR A 4 3.97 -6.73 -0.88
N LYS A 5 4.71 -7.09 -1.91
CA LYS A 5 5.02 -6.16 -3.01
C LYS A 5 3.76 -5.83 -3.81
N LEU A 6 2.91 -6.81 -4.06
CA LEU A 6 1.61 -6.61 -4.71
C LEU A 6 0.74 -5.65 -3.90
N LEU A 7 0.60 -5.92 -2.60
CA LEU A 7 -0.23 -5.10 -1.72
C LEU A 7 0.31 -3.68 -1.60
N SER A 8 1.64 -3.52 -1.54
CA SER A 8 2.27 -2.20 -1.55
C SER A 8 1.87 -1.40 -2.79
N ALA A 9 1.94 -2.01 -3.96
CA ALA A 9 1.58 -1.36 -5.21
C ALA A 9 0.10 -0.97 -5.27
N LEU A 10 -0.79 -1.83 -4.74
CA LEU A 10 -2.24 -1.59 -4.78
C LEU A 10 -2.71 -0.55 -3.76
N LEU A 11 -1.97 -0.37 -2.66
CA LEU A 11 -2.32 0.58 -1.61
C LEU A 11 -1.63 1.93 -1.78
N ASP A 12 -0.70 2.06 -2.72
CA ASP A 12 -0.09 3.33 -3.05
C ASP A 12 -1.00 4.15 -3.97
N TYR A 13 -0.74 5.45 -4.06
CA TYR A 13 -1.52 6.33 -4.92
C TYR A 13 -1.42 5.83 -6.37
N PRO A 14 -2.56 5.58 -7.05
CA PRO A 14 -2.55 4.99 -8.37
C PRO A 14 -1.93 5.91 -9.43
N ASN A 15 -1.13 5.34 -10.30
CA ASN A 15 -0.53 6.04 -11.42
C ASN A 15 -0.72 5.24 -12.71
N GLN A 16 -0.31 5.81 -13.83
CA GLN A 16 -0.44 5.16 -15.14
C GLN A 16 0.36 3.88 -15.22
N ASP A 17 1.51 3.82 -14.56
CA ASP A 17 2.34 2.62 -14.51
C ASP A 17 1.59 1.43 -13.90
N LEU A 18 0.86 1.68 -12.80
CA LEU A 18 0.01 0.66 -12.19
C LEU A 18 -1.05 0.15 -13.18
N VAL A 19 -1.73 1.08 -13.87
CA VAL A 19 -2.80 0.71 -14.82
C VAL A 19 -2.25 -0.16 -15.94
N GLU A 20 -1.07 0.16 -16.45
CA GLU A 20 -0.43 -0.61 -17.52
C GLU A 20 -0.05 -2.03 -17.10
N HIS A 21 0.22 -2.23 -15.80
CA HIS A 21 0.61 -3.54 -15.25
C HIS A 21 -0.55 -4.35 -14.66
N LEU A 22 -1.77 -3.83 -14.66
CA LEU A 22 -2.92 -4.54 -14.10
C LEU A 22 -3.12 -5.95 -14.68
N PRO A 23 -2.97 -6.19 -16.00
CA PRO A 23 -3.09 -7.55 -16.54
C PRO A 23 -2.09 -8.52 -15.93
N GLU A 24 -0.84 -8.08 -15.73
CA GLU A 24 0.21 -8.89 -15.11
C GLU A 24 -0.10 -9.17 -13.65
N LEU A 25 -0.62 -8.18 -12.93
CA LEU A 25 -1.00 -8.34 -11.53
C LEU A 25 -2.16 -9.32 -11.39
N ARG A 26 -3.13 -9.30 -12.30
CA ARG A 26 -4.22 -10.26 -12.30
C ARG A 26 -3.71 -11.68 -12.51
N GLU A 27 -2.76 -11.86 -13.40
CA GLU A 27 -2.14 -13.17 -13.65
C GLU A 27 -1.39 -13.65 -12.41
N PHE A 28 -0.65 -12.75 -11.74
CA PHE A 28 0.04 -13.07 -10.49
C PHE A 28 -0.94 -13.58 -9.43
N VAL A 29 -2.09 -12.92 -9.28
CA VAL A 29 -3.12 -13.30 -8.29
C VAL A 29 -3.69 -14.68 -8.61
N VAL A 30 -3.93 -14.97 -9.88
CA VAL A 30 -4.44 -16.28 -10.31
C VAL A 30 -3.47 -17.40 -9.96
N GLN A 31 -2.17 -17.16 -10.17
CA GLN A 31 -1.14 -18.20 -10.02
C GLN A 31 -0.59 -18.36 -8.61
N ASN A 32 -0.81 -17.39 -7.73
CA ASN A 32 -0.24 -17.40 -6.40
C ASN A 32 -0.99 -18.36 -5.47
N GLN A 33 -0.32 -19.42 -5.04
CA GLN A 33 -0.92 -20.45 -4.20
C GLN A 33 -1.04 -20.07 -2.73
N GLU A 34 -0.37 -18.99 -2.30
CA GLU A 34 -0.45 -18.51 -0.92
C GLU A 34 -1.74 -17.72 -0.67
N ILE A 35 -2.42 -17.31 -1.74
CA ILE A 35 -3.68 -16.56 -1.64
C ILE A 35 -4.83 -17.56 -1.66
N ASP A 36 -5.71 -17.53 -0.63
CA ASP A 36 -6.86 -18.41 -0.60
C ASP A 36 -7.94 -17.96 -1.60
N HIS A 37 -8.94 -18.83 -1.80
CA HIS A 37 -9.99 -18.58 -2.81
C HIS A 37 -10.76 -17.28 -2.57
N THR A 38 -11.15 -17.00 -1.34
CA THR A 38 -11.94 -15.82 -0.98
C THR A 38 -11.14 -14.53 -1.22
N GLU A 39 -9.89 -14.52 -0.79
CA GLU A 39 -8.99 -13.38 -0.96
C GLU A 39 -8.66 -13.17 -2.44
N ARG A 40 -8.45 -14.25 -3.19
CA ARG A 40 -8.17 -14.19 -4.62
C ARG A 40 -9.34 -13.56 -5.37
N GLU A 41 -10.55 -13.96 -5.05
CA GLU A 41 -11.75 -13.42 -5.68
C GLU A 41 -11.88 -11.92 -5.39
N ALA A 42 -11.68 -11.52 -4.14
CA ALA A 42 -11.73 -10.11 -3.74
C ALA A 42 -10.68 -9.28 -4.47
N LEU A 43 -9.44 -9.77 -4.56
CA LEU A 43 -8.37 -9.09 -5.29
C LEU A 43 -8.66 -8.99 -6.78
N GLN A 44 -9.16 -10.05 -7.40
CA GLN A 44 -9.53 -10.02 -8.82
C GLN A 44 -10.62 -8.99 -9.09
N ASN A 45 -11.64 -8.93 -8.25
CA ASN A 45 -12.72 -7.95 -8.39
C ASN A 45 -12.19 -6.52 -8.25
N PHE A 46 -11.27 -6.29 -7.33
CA PHE A 46 -10.65 -4.99 -7.15
C PHE A 46 -9.83 -4.58 -8.37
N LEU A 47 -9.02 -5.50 -8.92
CA LEU A 47 -8.21 -5.21 -10.10
C LEU A 47 -9.07 -4.95 -11.33
N ILE A 48 -10.17 -5.69 -11.50
CA ILE A 48 -11.15 -5.44 -12.57
C ILE A 48 -11.77 -4.06 -12.40
N HIS A 49 -12.11 -3.69 -11.17
CA HIS A 49 -12.65 -2.37 -10.87
C HIS A 49 -11.69 -1.25 -11.28
N LEU A 50 -10.41 -1.40 -10.96
CA LEU A 50 -9.38 -0.43 -11.35
C LEU A 50 -9.25 -0.30 -12.87
N GLN A 51 -9.43 -1.40 -13.60
CA GLN A 51 -9.36 -1.38 -15.06
C GLN A 51 -10.60 -0.75 -15.71
N SER A 52 -11.71 -0.68 -14.98
CA SER A 52 -13.00 -0.23 -15.53
C SER A 52 -13.15 1.29 -15.60
N MET A 53 -12.23 2.04 -15.03
CA MET A 53 -12.33 3.50 -14.90
C MET A 53 -11.09 4.20 -15.45
N PRO A 54 -11.25 5.46 -15.93
CA PRO A 54 -10.10 6.30 -16.23
C PRO A 54 -9.24 6.52 -14.99
N ILE A 55 -7.93 6.73 -15.19
CA ILE A 55 -6.98 6.93 -14.09
C ILE A 55 -7.39 8.08 -13.16
N THR A 56 -7.96 9.15 -13.70
CA THR A 56 -8.39 10.29 -12.90
C THR A 56 -9.50 9.93 -11.92
N GLU A 57 -10.40 9.04 -12.30
CA GLU A 57 -11.45 8.54 -11.41
C GLU A 57 -10.92 7.59 -10.35
N VAL A 58 -9.97 6.73 -10.72
CA VAL A 58 -9.28 5.84 -9.78
C VAL A 58 -8.56 6.65 -8.72
N GLN A 59 -7.85 7.70 -9.14
CA GLN A 59 -7.14 8.58 -8.22
C GLN A 59 -8.07 9.33 -7.28
N ALA A 60 -9.21 9.83 -7.80
CA ALA A 60 -10.20 10.51 -6.99
C ALA A 60 -10.81 9.58 -5.93
N GLU A 61 -11.07 8.35 -6.31
CA GLU A 61 -11.60 7.32 -5.41
C GLU A 61 -10.60 6.99 -4.29
N TYR A 62 -9.32 6.90 -4.64
CA TYR A 62 -8.24 6.68 -3.68
C TYR A 62 -8.20 7.80 -2.63
N VAL A 63 -8.20 9.05 -3.08
CA VAL A 63 -8.17 10.21 -2.18
C VAL A 63 -9.38 10.21 -1.26
N LYS A 64 -10.56 9.95 -1.79
CA LYS A 64 -11.79 9.89 -1.01
C LYS A 64 -11.73 8.80 0.06
N THR A 65 -11.21 7.64 -0.29
CA THR A 65 -11.16 6.48 0.61
C THR A 65 -10.10 6.66 1.71
N PHE A 66 -8.90 7.09 1.35
CA PHE A 66 -7.76 7.06 2.27
C PHE A 66 -7.40 8.42 2.86
N ASP A 67 -7.48 9.49 2.07
CA ASP A 67 -7.03 10.80 2.53
C ASP A 67 -8.15 11.61 3.19
N MET A 68 -9.40 11.38 2.81
CA MET A 68 -10.54 12.13 3.32
C MET A 68 -11.31 11.40 4.43
N THR A 69 -10.92 10.17 4.74
CA THR A 69 -11.55 9.36 5.78
C THR A 69 -10.48 8.90 6.76
N ALA A 70 -10.41 9.57 7.93
CA ALA A 70 -9.36 9.30 8.93
C ALA A 70 -9.33 7.83 9.37
N GLU A 71 -10.48 7.19 9.44
CA GLU A 71 -10.61 5.78 9.83
C GLU A 71 -9.92 4.82 8.85
N HIS A 72 -9.72 5.26 7.60
CA HIS A 72 -9.07 4.48 6.55
C HIS A 72 -7.63 4.94 6.29
N SER A 73 -7.05 5.78 7.17
CA SER A 73 -5.68 6.26 6.98
C SER A 73 -4.71 5.11 6.77
N LEU A 74 -3.79 5.28 5.82
CA LEU A 74 -2.72 4.31 5.56
C LEU A 74 -1.49 4.56 6.43
N HIS A 75 -1.55 5.50 7.36
CA HIS A 75 -0.47 5.78 8.32
C HIS A 75 -0.74 5.00 9.62
N LEU A 76 0.04 3.95 9.86
CA LEU A 76 -0.22 3.00 10.95
C LEU A 76 -0.17 3.64 12.33
N THR A 77 0.74 4.59 12.57
CA THR A 77 0.85 5.21 13.89
C THR A 77 -0.37 6.08 14.21
N HIS A 78 -1.11 6.54 13.20
CA HIS A 78 -2.37 7.24 13.41
C HIS A 78 -3.37 6.34 14.14
N HIS A 79 -3.47 5.08 13.76
CA HIS A 79 -4.39 4.13 14.39
C HIS A 79 -3.92 3.66 15.76
N LEU A 80 -2.61 3.59 15.97
CA LEU A 80 -2.02 3.12 17.21
C LEU A 80 -1.97 4.19 18.29
N PHE A 81 -1.67 5.44 17.92
CA PHE A 81 -1.38 6.51 18.86
C PHE A 81 -2.32 7.71 18.74
N GLY A 82 -2.97 7.91 17.59
CA GLY A 82 -3.77 9.11 17.37
C GLY A 82 -2.92 10.37 17.54
N ASP A 83 -3.36 11.27 18.43
CA ASP A 83 -2.64 12.50 18.75
C ASP A 83 -1.70 12.35 19.95
N ASP A 84 -1.47 11.12 20.41
CA ASP A 84 -0.58 10.85 21.53
C ASP A 84 0.86 11.27 21.20
N LYS A 85 1.54 11.85 22.20
CA LYS A 85 2.93 12.32 22.06
C LYS A 85 3.91 11.22 21.71
N ASN A 86 3.56 9.95 21.91
CA ASN A 86 4.40 8.81 21.58
C ASN A 86 4.47 8.52 20.07
N ARG A 87 3.60 9.14 19.27
CA ARG A 87 3.60 8.97 17.81
C ARG A 87 4.89 9.47 17.17
N GLY A 88 5.38 10.65 17.58
CA GLY A 88 6.61 11.23 17.05
C GLY A 88 7.81 10.31 17.23
N PRO A 89 8.11 9.86 18.45
CA PRO A 89 9.19 8.90 18.69
C PRO A 89 9.04 7.60 17.90
N ALA A 90 7.83 7.06 17.75
CA ALA A 90 7.58 5.86 16.96
C ALA A 90 7.93 6.05 15.49
N LEU A 91 7.63 7.21 14.92
CA LEU A 91 8.00 7.55 13.54
C LEU A 91 9.51 7.63 13.37
N ILE A 92 10.21 8.22 14.33
CA ILE A 92 11.67 8.32 14.31
C ILE A 92 12.29 6.92 14.38
N ASP A 93 11.81 6.06 15.27
CA ASP A 93 12.31 4.70 15.42
C ASP A 93 12.14 3.90 14.13
N LEU A 94 11.01 4.05 13.45
CA LEU A 94 10.75 3.37 12.19
C LEU A 94 11.71 3.84 11.09
N GLY A 95 11.96 5.15 11.01
CA GLY A 95 12.95 5.72 10.09
C GLY A 95 14.35 5.19 10.33
N GLU A 96 14.75 5.06 11.60
CA GLU A 96 16.05 4.49 11.96
C GLU A 96 16.13 3.00 11.59
N LEU A 97 15.05 2.25 11.73
CA LEU A 97 14.99 0.84 11.33
C LEU A 97 15.27 0.70 9.84
N TYR A 98 14.67 1.54 9.01
CA TYR A 98 14.93 1.52 7.57
C TYR A 98 16.40 1.76 7.25
N LYS A 99 17.03 2.74 7.91
CA LYS A 99 18.46 3.04 7.75
C LYS A 99 19.33 1.87 8.16
N ASP A 100 18.99 1.21 9.26
CA ASP A 100 19.75 0.06 9.77
C ASP A 100 19.79 -1.09 8.76
N TYR A 101 18.77 -1.21 7.93
CA TYR A 101 18.69 -2.22 6.88
C TYR A 101 19.16 -1.70 5.52
N GLY A 102 19.74 -0.50 5.47
CA GLY A 102 20.26 0.08 4.23
C GLY A 102 19.18 0.56 3.26
N VAL A 103 17.97 0.79 3.76
CA VAL A 103 16.85 1.26 2.93
C VAL A 103 16.80 2.79 2.99
N GLU A 104 16.85 3.43 1.83
CA GLU A 104 16.69 4.87 1.70
C GLU A 104 15.26 5.19 1.29
N VAL A 105 14.60 6.05 2.08
CA VAL A 105 13.24 6.48 1.79
C VAL A 105 13.28 7.71 0.89
N VAL A 106 12.85 7.57 -0.35
CA VAL A 106 12.90 8.62 -1.37
C VAL A 106 11.53 9.25 -1.66
N THR A 107 10.61 9.12 -0.71
CA THR A 107 9.26 9.67 -0.82
C THR A 107 9.05 10.78 0.20
N ASN A 108 8.04 11.63 -0.03
CA ASN A 108 7.61 12.65 0.92
C ASN A 108 6.66 12.10 2.00
N GLU A 109 6.32 10.83 1.93
CA GLU A 109 5.45 10.19 2.90
C GLU A 109 6.18 9.95 4.23
N LEU A 110 5.41 9.87 5.32
CA LEU A 110 5.94 9.50 6.63
C LEU A 110 6.38 8.03 6.62
N PRO A 111 7.34 7.65 7.50
CA PRO A 111 7.86 6.28 7.52
C PRO A 111 6.82 5.19 7.78
N ASP A 112 5.70 5.51 8.42
CA ASP A 112 4.64 4.57 8.76
C ASP A 112 3.58 4.38 7.68
N TYR A 113 3.78 4.98 6.51
CA TYR A 113 2.89 4.80 5.37
C TYR A 113 2.86 3.32 4.97
N LEU A 114 1.68 2.71 5.00
CA LEU A 114 1.56 1.26 4.85
C LEU A 114 2.18 0.70 3.56
N PRO A 115 2.00 1.30 2.38
CA PRO A 115 2.70 0.83 1.19
C PRO A 115 4.21 0.77 1.35
N LEU A 116 4.80 1.73 2.06
CA LEU A 116 6.23 1.76 2.32
C LEU A 116 6.66 0.63 3.25
N ILE A 117 5.89 0.37 4.30
CA ILE A 117 6.14 -0.74 5.23
C ILE A 117 6.07 -2.08 4.50
N LEU A 118 5.09 -2.25 3.63
CA LEU A 118 4.92 -3.49 2.86
C LEU A 118 6.08 -3.69 1.88
N GLU A 119 6.52 -2.63 1.22
CA GLU A 119 7.67 -2.67 0.33
C GLU A 119 8.94 -3.05 1.10
N PHE A 120 9.16 -2.45 2.26
CA PHE A 120 10.28 -2.78 3.14
C PHE A 120 10.23 -4.26 3.55
N THR A 121 9.06 -4.74 3.95
CA THR A 121 8.86 -6.14 4.36
C THR A 121 9.16 -7.09 3.20
N ALA A 122 8.77 -6.73 1.98
CA ALA A 122 9.06 -7.52 0.78
C ALA A 122 10.56 -7.59 0.48
N TYR A 123 11.31 -6.53 0.84
CA TYR A 123 12.75 -6.45 0.67
C TYR A 123 13.50 -7.42 1.61
N LEU A 124 12.96 -7.63 2.81
CA LEU A 124 13.57 -8.53 3.78
C LEU A 124 13.49 -9.99 3.32
#